data_cd3a1558f9a9e7f21592cb28ed13b05e
#
_entry.id   cd3a1558f9a9e7f21592cb28ed13b05e
#
_cell.length_a   1.000
_cell.length_b   1.000
_cell.length_c   1.000
_cell.angle_alpha   90.00
_cell.angle_beta   90.00
_cell.angle_gamma   90.00
#
_symmetry.space_group_name_H-M   'P 1'
#
loop_
_entity.id
_entity.type
_entity.pdbx_description
1 polymer ?
#
loop_
_entity_poly.entity_id
_entity_poly.type
_entity_poly.pdbx_seq_one_letter_code
_entity_poly.pdbx_strand_id
1 'polypeptide(L)'
;MIKINNKLIFDHNKAPLLIAEISGNHGGNKKKFLRLITSACKNGADLVKIQTYEPKDITLNIKNNNFKIKKGIWKNKYLWDLYKKAQTPFTWHKDAFKLAKKLNITLFSSPFSKRAVDLLEKFKVKLYKIASFEITDHELIEYVAKKKKPIIISTGMASIKEIYEAIKIIKKYHNKVIIL
;
A
#
# COMPACT_ATOMS: atom_id res chain seq x y z
N MET A 1 14.07 -10.76 12.50
CA MET A 1 12.74 -10.67 13.13
C MET A 1 12.26 -9.23 13.16
N ILE A 2 11.07 -8.93 12.63
CA ILE A 2 10.47 -7.58 12.63
C ILE A 2 9.09 -7.64 13.27
N LYS A 3 8.92 -6.97 14.41
CA LYS A 3 7.67 -6.93 15.17
C LYS A 3 6.75 -5.84 14.61
N ILE A 4 5.51 -6.20 14.25
CA ILE A 4 4.46 -5.29 13.80
C ILE A 4 3.59 -4.85 14.99
N ASN A 5 3.18 -5.82 15.78
CA ASN A 5 2.45 -5.64 17.06
C ASN A 5 2.75 -6.82 17.98
N ASN A 6 2.04 -6.94 19.10
CA ASN A 6 2.31 -7.99 20.09
C ASN A 6 2.07 -9.43 19.57
N LYS A 7 1.30 -9.60 18.48
CA LYS A 7 0.94 -10.92 17.91
C LYS A 7 1.63 -11.19 16.57
N LEU A 8 1.92 -10.16 15.78
CA LEU A 8 2.40 -10.28 14.42
C LEU A 8 3.89 -9.96 14.33
N ILE A 9 4.66 -10.93 13.93
CA ILE A 9 6.12 -10.85 13.81
C ILE A 9 6.51 -11.48 12.48
N PHE A 10 7.22 -10.73 11.62
CA PHE A 10 7.92 -11.29 10.48
C PHE A 10 9.20 -11.97 10.96
N ASP A 11 9.28 -13.29 10.76
CA ASP A 11 10.39 -14.11 11.20
C ASP A 11 10.62 -15.23 10.18
N HIS A 12 11.86 -15.40 9.72
CA HIS A 12 12.21 -16.43 8.74
C HIS A 12 12.00 -17.87 9.26
N ASN A 13 12.00 -18.05 10.58
CA ASN A 13 11.84 -19.34 11.22
C ASN A 13 10.37 -19.68 11.57
N LYS A 14 9.41 -18.85 11.14
CA LYS A 14 7.98 -19.03 11.39
C LYS A 14 7.21 -19.18 10.09
N ALA A 15 6.00 -19.70 10.20
CA ALA A 15 5.07 -19.72 9.08
C ALA A 15 4.87 -18.31 8.51
N PRO A 16 4.76 -18.15 7.18
CA PRO A 16 4.58 -16.84 6.56
C PRO A 16 3.26 -16.20 6.99
N LEU A 17 3.26 -14.87 7.15
CA LEU A 17 2.04 -14.12 7.40
C LEU A 17 1.26 -13.93 6.09
N LEU A 18 -0.03 -14.22 6.13
CA LEU A 18 -0.93 -14.04 4.99
C LEU A 18 -1.47 -12.61 4.96
N ILE A 19 -1.12 -11.85 3.91
CA ILE A 19 -1.59 -10.49 3.68
C ILE A 19 -2.63 -10.50 2.57
N ALA A 20 -3.89 -10.21 2.90
CA ALA A 20 -4.92 -10.05 1.89
C ALA A 20 -4.88 -8.65 1.24
N GLU A 21 -4.73 -8.60 -0.09
CA GLU A 21 -4.71 -7.36 -0.87
C GLU A 21 -6.12 -7.02 -1.39
N ILE A 22 -6.65 -5.87 -0.98
CA ILE A 22 -7.96 -5.40 -1.43
C ILE A 22 -7.86 -4.62 -2.75
N SER A 23 -6.82 -3.81 -2.91
CA SER A 23 -6.62 -2.97 -4.12
C SER A 23 -7.88 -2.20 -4.54
N GLY A 24 -8.11 -2.05 -5.85
CA GLY A 24 -9.31 -1.47 -6.44
C GLY A 24 -10.48 -2.44 -6.62
N ASN A 25 -10.45 -3.66 -6.04
CA ASN A 25 -11.47 -4.71 -6.23
C ASN A 25 -12.85 -4.34 -5.69
N HIS A 26 -12.95 -3.26 -4.93
CA HIS A 26 -14.22 -2.69 -4.49
C HIS A 26 -15.04 -2.09 -5.63
N GLY A 27 -14.42 -1.76 -6.79
CA GLY A 27 -15.11 -1.21 -7.96
C GLY A 27 -15.87 0.09 -7.69
N GLY A 28 -15.39 0.97 -6.80
CA GLY A 28 -16.04 2.22 -6.41
C GLY A 28 -17.20 2.05 -5.42
N ASN A 29 -17.40 0.87 -4.84
CA ASN A 29 -18.49 0.60 -3.89
C ASN A 29 -17.95 0.44 -2.46
N LYS A 30 -18.29 1.37 -1.57
CA LYS A 30 -17.85 1.38 -0.17
C LYS A 30 -18.35 0.17 0.64
N LYS A 31 -19.59 -0.27 0.42
CA LYS A 31 -20.13 -1.46 1.11
C LYS A 31 -19.33 -2.71 0.72
N LYS A 32 -19.02 -2.86 -0.58
CA LYS A 32 -18.18 -3.95 -1.08
C LYS A 32 -16.77 -3.86 -0.49
N PHE A 33 -16.17 -2.66 -0.42
CA PHE A 33 -14.84 -2.43 0.18
C PHE A 33 -14.78 -2.93 1.63
N LEU A 34 -15.72 -2.52 2.47
CA LEU A 34 -15.77 -2.96 3.87
C LEU A 34 -16.06 -4.47 4.00
N ARG A 35 -16.90 -5.01 3.10
CA ARG A 35 -17.16 -6.46 3.06
C ARG A 35 -15.91 -7.27 2.69
N LEU A 36 -15.07 -6.77 1.77
CA LEU A 36 -13.81 -7.43 1.42
C LEU A 36 -12.85 -7.49 2.62
N ILE A 37 -12.74 -6.43 3.41
CA ILE A 37 -11.94 -6.42 4.65
C ILE A 37 -12.48 -7.46 5.64
N THR A 38 -13.79 -7.53 5.82
CA THR A 38 -14.44 -8.53 6.69
C THR A 38 -14.20 -9.95 6.20
N SER A 39 -14.32 -10.17 4.89
CA SER A 39 -14.10 -11.48 4.27
C SER A 39 -12.65 -11.94 4.43
N ALA A 40 -11.68 -11.06 4.19
CA ALA A 40 -10.26 -11.36 4.40
C ALA A 40 -9.99 -11.83 5.83
N CYS A 41 -10.51 -11.11 6.83
CA CYS A 41 -10.37 -11.47 8.23
C CYS A 41 -11.00 -12.85 8.55
N LYS A 42 -12.22 -13.09 8.07
CA LYS A 42 -12.95 -14.36 8.31
C LYS A 42 -12.28 -15.58 7.66
N ASN A 43 -11.53 -15.37 6.58
CA ASN A 43 -10.85 -16.42 5.84
C ASN A 43 -9.35 -16.54 6.20
N GLY A 44 -8.94 -16.07 7.37
CA GLY A 44 -7.64 -16.37 7.95
C GLY A 44 -6.50 -15.45 7.51
N ALA A 45 -6.78 -14.29 6.94
CA ALA A 45 -5.73 -13.30 6.70
C ALA A 45 -5.18 -12.77 8.04
N ASP A 46 -3.86 -12.69 8.17
CA ASP A 46 -3.19 -12.09 9.32
C ASP A 46 -3.22 -10.55 9.25
N LEU A 47 -3.12 -10.01 8.02
CA LEU A 47 -3.16 -8.58 7.74
C LEU A 47 -4.00 -8.30 6.49
N VAL A 48 -4.52 -7.08 6.41
CA VAL A 48 -5.20 -6.59 5.20
C VAL A 48 -4.47 -5.38 4.67
N LYS A 49 -4.20 -5.35 3.37
CA LYS A 49 -3.58 -4.22 2.67
C LYS A 49 -4.58 -3.52 1.75
N ILE A 50 -4.57 -2.20 1.80
CA ILE A 50 -5.31 -1.32 0.89
C ILE A 50 -4.33 -0.38 0.16
N GLN A 51 -4.84 0.45 -0.73
CA GLN A 51 -4.07 1.48 -1.40
C GLN A 51 -4.62 2.87 -1.04
N THR A 52 -3.72 3.82 -0.84
CA THR A 52 -4.08 5.19 -0.45
C THR A 52 -3.45 6.18 -1.43
N TYR A 53 -4.25 6.59 -2.42
CA TYR A 53 -3.86 7.56 -3.44
C TYR A 53 -5.07 8.31 -4.00
N GLU A 54 -4.81 9.44 -4.61
CA GLU A 54 -5.67 10.05 -5.62
C GLU A 54 -5.00 9.94 -7.00
N PRO A 55 -5.73 9.98 -8.13
CA PRO A 55 -5.15 9.81 -9.46
C PRO A 55 -3.93 10.69 -9.73
N LYS A 56 -3.93 11.93 -9.22
CA LYS A 56 -2.81 12.88 -9.35
C LYS A 56 -1.53 12.47 -8.62
N ASP A 57 -1.61 11.52 -7.68
CA ASP A 57 -0.43 11.00 -6.98
C ASP A 57 0.33 9.99 -7.87
N ILE A 58 -0.28 9.48 -8.94
CA ILE A 58 0.27 8.42 -9.79
C ILE A 58 0.45 8.87 -11.24
N THR A 59 -0.46 9.71 -11.76
CA THR A 59 -0.47 10.07 -13.18
C THR A 59 -0.99 11.48 -13.41
N LEU A 60 -0.69 12.05 -14.59
CA LEU A 60 -1.21 13.33 -15.03
C LEU A 60 -2.60 13.17 -15.69
N ASN A 61 -3.46 14.18 -15.56
CA ASN A 61 -4.76 14.21 -16.21
C ASN A 61 -4.62 14.68 -17.67
N ILE A 62 -3.95 13.86 -18.48
CA ILE A 62 -3.70 14.13 -19.90
C ILE A 62 -4.28 13.02 -20.75
N LYS A 63 -5.08 13.38 -21.76
CA LYS A 63 -5.72 12.44 -22.68
C LYS A 63 -5.00 12.42 -24.03
N ASN A 64 -3.82 11.83 -24.06
CA ASN A 64 -3.08 11.56 -25.29
C ASN A 64 -2.57 10.11 -25.34
N ASN A 65 -1.90 9.73 -26.41
CA ASN A 65 -1.43 8.36 -26.63
C ASN A 65 -0.40 7.87 -25.60
N ASN A 66 0.34 8.78 -24.93
CA ASN A 66 1.33 8.40 -23.91
C ASN A 66 0.66 7.96 -22.60
N PHE A 67 -0.54 8.48 -22.32
CA PHE A 67 -1.34 8.15 -21.13
C PHE A 67 -2.47 7.17 -21.43
N LYS A 68 -2.49 6.59 -22.65
CA LYS A 68 -3.46 5.57 -23.06
C LYS A 68 -2.84 4.19 -22.95
N ILE A 69 -3.56 3.27 -22.30
CA ILE A 69 -3.10 1.88 -22.12
C ILE A 69 -3.20 1.16 -23.47
N LYS A 70 -2.07 0.64 -23.96
CA LYS A 70 -1.96 0.05 -25.30
C LYS A 70 -2.31 -1.44 -25.34
N LYS A 71 -2.16 -2.17 -24.21
CA LYS A 71 -2.31 -3.65 -24.15
C LYS A 71 -3.05 -4.09 -22.89
N GLY A 72 -3.49 -5.35 -22.85
CA GLY A 72 -4.12 -5.97 -21.71
C GLY A 72 -5.60 -5.63 -21.55
N ILE A 73 -6.19 -6.03 -20.40
CA ILE A 73 -7.63 -5.92 -20.11
C ILE A 73 -8.15 -4.49 -20.01
N TRP A 74 -7.26 -3.51 -19.85
CA TRP A 74 -7.59 -2.08 -19.80
C TRP A 74 -7.21 -1.34 -21.09
N LYS A 75 -6.91 -2.05 -22.18
CA LYS A 75 -6.59 -1.44 -23.50
C LYS A 75 -7.60 -0.34 -23.84
N ASN A 76 -7.09 0.75 -24.40
CA ASN A 76 -7.82 1.95 -24.80
C ASN A 76 -8.36 2.84 -23.67
N LYS A 77 -8.14 2.51 -22.40
CA LYS A 77 -8.45 3.41 -21.27
C LYS A 77 -7.29 4.36 -21.02
N TYR A 78 -7.59 5.56 -20.53
CA TYR A 78 -6.59 6.49 -20.03
C TYR A 78 -6.20 6.15 -18.59
N LEU A 79 -4.94 6.32 -18.24
CA LEU A 79 -4.41 6.04 -16.91
C LEU A 79 -5.19 6.80 -15.81
N TRP A 80 -5.47 8.09 -16.03
CA TRP A 80 -6.25 8.90 -15.10
C TRP A 80 -7.62 8.30 -14.79
N ASP A 81 -8.37 7.94 -15.82
CA ASP A 81 -9.73 7.39 -15.67
C ASP A 81 -9.71 6.03 -14.95
N LEU A 82 -8.68 5.21 -15.24
CA LEU A 82 -8.47 3.94 -14.56
C LEU A 82 -8.20 4.14 -13.07
N TYR A 83 -7.22 4.99 -12.73
CA TYR A 83 -6.86 5.25 -11.34
C TYR A 83 -7.98 5.95 -10.57
N LYS A 84 -8.72 6.86 -11.21
CA LYS A 84 -9.93 7.48 -10.63
C LYS A 84 -11.00 6.46 -10.26
N LYS A 85 -11.19 5.43 -11.07
CA LYS A 85 -12.14 4.35 -10.79
C LYS A 85 -11.64 3.39 -9.72
N ALA A 86 -10.34 3.12 -9.68
CA ALA A 86 -9.73 2.13 -8.79
C ALA A 86 -9.33 2.69 -7.42
N GLN A 87 -9.22 4.01 -7.24
CA GLN A 87 -8.82 4.63 -5.98
C GLN A 87 -9.75 4.26 -4.83
N THR A 88 -9.21 4.13 -3.63
CA THR A 88 -9.98 4.09 -2.39
C THR A 88 -10.14 5.54 -1.88
N PRO A 89 -11.34 6.14 -1.95
CA PRO A 89 -11.55 7.51 -1.48
C PRO A 89 -11.04 7.73 -0.06
N PHE A 90 -10.35 8.82 0.20
CA PHE A 90 -9.76 9.12 1.51
C PHE A 90 -10.81 9.14 2.63
N THR A 91 -12.05 9.50 2.31
CA THR A 91 -13.19 9.49 3.24
C THR A 91 -13.57 8.09 3.73
N TRP A 92 -13.20 7.01 3.01
CA TRP A 92 -13.53 5.64 3.41
C TRP A 92 -12.54 5.08 4.44
N HIS A 93 -11.35 5.65 4.55
CA HIS A 93 -10.29 5.16 5.43
C HIS A 93 -10.73 5.13 6.88
N LYS A 94 -11.44 6.18 7.35
CA LYS A 94 -11.98 6.22 8.72
C LYS A 94 -12.81 4.98 9.06
N ASP A 95 -13.73 4.60 8.17
CA ASP A 95 -14.60 3.45 8.40
C ASP A 95 -13.84 2.13 8.26
N ALA A 96 -12.89 2.04 7.32
CA ALA A 96 -12.04 0.87 7.15
C ALA A 96 -11.19 0.59 8.41
N PHE A 97 -10.52 1.62 8.94
CA PHE A 97 -9.71 1.47 10.16
C PHE A 97 -10.55 1.20 11.41
N LYS A 98 -11.75 1.81 11.51
CA LYS A 98 -12.72 1.50 12.57
C LYS A 98 -13.17 0.04 12.50
N LEU A 99 -13.49 -0.45 11.30
CA LEU A 99 -13.87 -1.84 11.07
C LEU A 99 -12.74 -2.80 11.39
N ALA A 100 -11.52 -2.53 10.90
CA ALA A 100 -10.35 -3.36 11.16
C ALA A 100 -10.06 -3.48 12.66
N LYS A 101 -10.19 -2.38 13.42
CA LYS A 101 -10.08 -2.39 14.89
C LYS A 101 -11.16 -3.29 15.53
N LYS A 102 -12.42 -3.21 15.07
CA LYS A 102 -13.52 -4.05 15.56
C LYS A 102 -13.26 -5.54 15.29
N LEU A 103 -12.69 -5.85 14.12
CA LEU A 103 -12.35 -7.22 13.71
C LEU A 103 -11.02 -7.73 14.31
N ASN A 104 -10.31 -6.88 15.06
CA ASN A 104 -8.98 -7.19 15.60
C ASN A 104 -7.96 -7.64 14.53
N ILE A 105 -8.04 -7.07 13.31
CA ILE A 105 -7.11 -7.31 12.21
C ILE A 105 -6.25 -6.08 11.94
N THR A 106 -4.98 -6.30 11.59
CA THR A 106 -4.08 -5.21 11.21
C THR A 106 -4.36 -4.77 9.78
N LEU A 107 -4.88 -3.55 9.62
CA LEU A 107 -5.06 -2.88 8.34
C LEU A 107 -3.90 -1.90 8.11
N PHE A 108 -3.30 -1.95 6.91
CA PHE A 108 -2.24 -1.04 6.49
C PHE A 108 -2.40 -0.70 5.00
N SER A 109 -1.51 0.15 4.49
CA SER A 109 -1.67 0.64 3.12
C SER A 109 -0.36 0.85 2.40
N SER A 110 -0.45 0.87 1.05
CA SER A 110 0.54 1.51 0.20
C SER A 110 0.14 2.97 -0.03
N PRO A 111 0.87 3.95 0.51
CA PRO A 111 0.73 5.35 0.14
C PRO A 111 1.47 5.65 -1.16
N PHE A 112 0.96 6.60 -1.95
CA PHE A 112 1.57 7.06 -3.20
C PHE A 112 1.91 8.56 -3.17
N SER A 113 1.82 9.19 -1.99
CA SER A 113 2.19 10.57 -1.76
C SER A 113 2.44 10.85 -0.28
N LYS A 114 3.16 11.94 0.03
CA LYS A 114 3.36 12.41 1.42
C LYS A 114 2.01 12.67 2.12
N ARG A 115 1.02 13.22 1.40
CA ARG A 115 -0.33 13.45 1.91
C ARG A 115 -1.07 12.14 2.27
N ALA A 116 -0.86 11.08 1.48
CA ALA A 116 -1.39 9.75 1.79
C ALA A 116 -0.76 9.18 3.07
N VAL A 117 0.55 9.39 3.28
CA VAL A 117 1.25 9.02 4.52
C VAL A 117 0.66 9.78 5.71
N ASP A 118 0.45 11.09 5.59
CA ASP A 118 -0.11 11.91 6.69
C ASP A 118 -1.54 11.49 7.06
N LEU A 119 -2.35 11.11 6.06
CA LEU A 119 -3.67 10.52 6.32
C LEU A 119 -3.55 9.22 7.11
N LEU A 120 -2.64 8.33 6.71
CA LEU A 120 -2.44 7.03 7.36
C LEU A 120 -1.91 7.18 8.80
N GLU A 121 -1.08 8.20 9.07
CA GLU A 121 -0.60 8.51 10.43
C GLU A 121 -1.75 8.88 11.38
N LYS A 122 -2.80 9.57 10.89
CA LYS A 122 -4.00 9.88 11.70
C LYS A 122 -4.69 8.59 12.20
N PHE A 123 -4.58 7.49 11.44
CA PHE A 123 -5.12 6.17 11.82
C PHE A 123 -4.11 5.29 12.56
N LYS A 124 -2.91 5.80 12.86
CA LYS A 124 -1.86 5.10 13.61
C LYS A 124 -1.51 3.74 13.00
N VAL A 125 -1.36 3.69 11.66
CA VAL A 125 -0.94 2.47 10.95
C VAL A 125 0.31 1.87 11.57
N LYS A 126 0.45 0.55 11.54
CA LYS A 126 1.55 -0.17 12.19
C LYS A 126 2.74 -0.42 11.26
N LEU A 127 2.51 -0.39 9.95
CA LEU A 127 3.52 -0.60 8.91
C LEU A 127 3.09 0.07 7.61
N TYR A 128 4.02 0.18 6.68
CA TYR A 128 3.80 0.73 5.34
C TYR A 128 4.21 -0.26 4.26
N LYS A 129 3.65 -0.09 3.06
CA LYS A 129 4.09 -0.78 1.84
C LYS A 129 4.55 0.23 0.82
N ILE A 130 5.75 0.03 0.27
CA ILE A 130 6.21 0.73 -0.94
C ILE A 130 5.97 -0.22 -2.12
N ALA A 131 5.13 0.18 -3.05
CA ALA A 131 4.80 -0.64 -4.22
C ALA A 131 5.96 -0.62 -5.24
N SER A 132 5.93 -1.52 -6.23
CA SER A 132 7.07 -1.72 -7.14
C SER A 132 7.43 -0.47 -7.95
N PHE A 133 6.43 0.29 -8.39
CA PHE A 133 6.65 1.51 -9.15
C PHE A 133 7.27 2.65 -8.32
N GLU A 134 7.01 2.67 -7.01
CA GLU A 134 7.46 3.71 -6.09
C GLU A 134 8.85 3.44 -5.51
N ILE A 135 9.53 2.35 -5.91
CA ILE A 135 10.85 2.01 -5.37
C ILE A 135 11.93 3.05 -5.73
N THR A 136 11.72 3.81 -6.80
CA THR A 136 12.59 4.91 -7.23
C THR A 136 12.13 6.28 -6.72
N ASP A 137 10.99 6.37 -6.05
CA ASP A 137 10.53 7.60 -5.39
C ASP A 137 11.24 7.75 -4.04
N HIS A 138 12.48 8.22 -4.10
CA HIS A 138 13.34 8.37 -2.93
C HIS A 138 12.76 9.34 -1.90
N GLU A 139 12.03 10.37 -2.34
CA GLU A 139 11.39 11.34 -1.43
C GLU A 139 10.25 10.70 -0.63
N LEU A 140 9.40 9.89 -1.29
CA LEU A 140 8.34 9.17 -0.62
C LEU A 140 8.91 8.14 0.35
N ILE A 141 9.93 7.37 -0.09
CA ILE A 141 10.59 6.37 0.75
C ILE A 141 11.18 7.01 2.00
N GLU A 142 11.89 8.13 1.84
CA GLU A 142 12.47 8.85 2.97
C GLU A 142 11.38 9.37 3.92
N TYR A 143 10.30 9.93 3.36
CA TYR A 143 9.18 10.43 4.15
C TYR A 143 8.51 9.34 4.99
N VAL A 144 8.32 8.16 4.41
CA VAL A 144 7.80 6.98 5.11
C VAL A 144 8.80 6.48 6.15
N ALA A 145 10.10 6.41 5.84
CA ALA A 145 11.14 5.93 6.75
C ALA A 145 11.26 6.78 8.01
N LYS A 146 11.09 8.11 7.89
CA LYS A 146 11.05 9.04 9.04
C LYS A 146 9.95 8.69 10.07
N LYS A 147 8.91 7.94 9.69
CA LYS A 147 7.88 7.48 10.63
C LYS A 147 8.35 6.31 11.51
N LYS A 148 9.54 5.73 11.26
CA LYS A 148 10.22 4.68 12.03
C LYS A 148 9.38 3.40 12.24
N LYS A 149 8.42 3.13 11.33
CA LYS A 149 7.58 1.93 11.30
C LYS A 149 8.13 0.90 10.32
N PRO A 150 7.81 -0.38 10.46
CA PRO A 150 8.17 -1.39 9.49
C PRO A 150 7.72 -1.02 8.06
N ILE A 151 8.59 -1.28 7.09
CA ILE A 151 8.31 -1.04 5.67
C ILE A 151 8.47 -2.33 4.91
N ILE A 152 7.45 -2.71 4.14
CA ILE A 152 7.51 -3.77 3.15
C ILE A 152 7.80 -3.10 1.80
N ILE A 153 8.81 -3.57 1.05
CA ILE A 153 9.14 -3.07 -0.28
C ILE A 153 8.92 -4.17 -1.29
N SER A 154 8.21 -3.89 -2.39
CA SER A 154 8.23 -4.72 -3.59
C SER A 154 9.33 -4.28 -4.53
N THR A 155 9.96 -5.26 -5.19
CA THR A 155 11.14 -5.07 -6.04
C THR A 155 10.90 -5.35 -7.52
N GLY A 156 9.65 -5.58 -7.91
CA GLY A 156 9.29 -5.82 -9.31
C GLY A 156 9.73 -4.67 -10.22
N MET A 157 10.36 -5.01 -11.35
CA MET A 157 10.91 -4.10 -12.37
C MET A 157 12.11 -3.25 -11.92
N ALA A 158 12.56 -3.35 -10.66
CA ALA A 158 13.69 -2.61 -10.16
C ALA A 158 15.00 -3.36 -10.43
N SER A 159 16.05 -2.62 -10.76
CA SER A 159 17.41 -3.12 -10.75
C SER A 159 17.91 -3.32 -9.32
N ILE A 160 18.91 -4.18 -9.14
CA ILE A 160 19.56 -4.39 -7.84
C ILE A 160 20.07 -3.07 -7.25
N LYS A 161 20.59 -2.17 -8.09
CA LYS A 161 21.08 -0.85 -7.68
C LYS A 161 19.94 -0.01 -7.06
N GLU A 162 18.79 0.07 -7.72
CA GLU A 162 17.62 0.82 -7.22
C GLU A 162 17.10 0.25 -5.90
N ILE A 163 17.11 -1.08 -5.77
CA ILE A 163 16.73 -1.75 -4.51
C ILE A 163 17.69 -1.35 -3.38
N TYR A 164 19.01 -1.38 -3.64
CA TYR A 164 20.00 -0.98 -2.65
C TYR A 164 19.89 0.49 -2.26
N GLU A 165 19.62 1.38 -3.21
CA GLU A 165 19.41 2.81 -2.95
C GLU A 165 18.18 3.04 -2.05
N ALA A 166 17.05 2.39 -2.34
CA ALA A 166 15.86 2.44 -1.51
C ALA A 166 16.12 1.94 -0.08
N ILE A 167 16.79 0.80 0.06
CA ILE A 167 17.16 0.23 1.37
C ILE A 167 18.12 1.17 2.12
N LYS A 168 19.10 1.75 1.45
CA LYS A 168 20.05 2.70 2.04
C LYS A 168 19.35 3.93 2.61
N ILE A 169 18.33 4.44 1.92
CA ILE A 169 17.52 5.56 2.42
C ILE A 169 16.81 5.15 3.71
N ILE A 170 16.13 4.00 3.73
CA ILE A 170 15.39 3.55 4.92
C ILE A 170 16.35 3.31 6.09
N LYS A 171 17.50 2.70 5.85
CA LYS A 171 18.50 2.38 6.88
C LYS A 171 19.10 3.60 7.59
N LYS A 172 18.97 4.81 7.02
CA LYS A 172 19.31 6.06 7.73
C LYS A 172 18.41 6.31 8.95
N TYR A 173 17.23 5.70 9.00
CA TYR A 173 16.22 5.94 10.03
C TYR A 173 15.92 4.71 10.89
N HIS A 174 15.94 3.51 10.30
CA HIS A 174 15.71 2.22 11.01
C HIS A 174 16.01 1.02 10.11
N ASN A 175 16.09 -0.18 10.73
CA ASN A 175 16.38 -1.45 10.03
C ASN A 175 15.12 -2.35 9.82
N LYS A 176 13.91 -1.83 9.97
CA LYS A 176 12.68 -2.62 9.90
C LYS A 176 12.17 -2.70 8.46
N VAL A 177 12.92 -3.40 7.58
CA VAL A 177 12.62 -3.53 6.15
C VAL A 177 12.36 -4.99 5.80
N ILE A 178 11.29 -5.24 5.05
CA ILE A 178 10.92 -6.54 4.48
C ILE A 178 10.92 -6.37 2.96
N ILE A 179 11.62 -7.23 2.26
CA ILE A 179 11.79 -7.18 0.80
C ILE A 179 10.99 -8.33 0.19
N LEU A 180 10.18 -8.01 -0.86
CA LEU A 180 9.39 -8.97 -1.63
C LEU A 180 9.79 -8.94 -3.10
#